data_d4350ef492ec7a4daa4dc264c93aab62
#
_entry.id   d4350ef492ec7a4daa4dc264c93aab62
#
_cell.length_a   1.000
_cell.length_b   1.000
_cell.length_c   1.000
_cell.angle_alpha   90.00
_cell.angle_beta   90.00
_cell.angle_gamma   90.00
#
_symmetry.space_group_name_H-M   'P 1'
#
loop_
_entity.id
_entity.type
_entity.pdbx_description
1 polymer ?
#
loop_
_entity_poly.entity_id
_entity_poly.type
_entity_poly.pdbx_seq_one_letter_code
_entity_poly.pdbx_strand_id
1 'polypeptide(L)'
;MLFNIIKTTMAYLESMPKKDRKKIGQFFTSANTAQYMASLFKIPNKEHITILDPGTGTGILSAALVERVLKYNENIFVELTCYEVDENVLPVLQENLHHMKSVYDDRLDIILKQEDYILSQADDFNHDIFEDREAKKWDIVISNPPYMKIEKKHPASMAMSKVVHGSPNLYFLFMSMALFNLRPDGEM
;
A
#
# COMPACT_ATOMS: atom_id res chain seq x y z
N MET A 1 5.13 -8.68 16.62
CA MET A 1 4.20 -7.81 15.93
C MET A 1 3.55 -8.55 14.74
N LEU A 2 4.28 -8.92 13.68
CA LEU A 2 3.74 -9.57 12.47
C LEU A 2 2.89 -10.83 12.76
N PHE A 3 3.29 -11.68 13.71
CA PHE A 3 2.54 -12.89 14.08
C PHE A 3 1.08 -12.60 14.49
N ASN A 4 0.85 -11.56 15.29
CA ASN A 4 -0.51 -11.18 15.71
C ASN A 4 -1.34 -10.70 14.52
N ILE A 5 -0.74 -9.89 13.63
CA ILE A 5 -1.40 -9.40 12.41
C ILE A 5 -1.78 -10.56 11.48
N ILE A 6 -0.91 -11.56 11.34
CA ILE A 6 -1.21 -12.78 10.60
C ILE A 6 -2.44 -13.48 11.21
N LYS A 7 -2.46 -13.64 12.54
CA LYS A 7 -3.57 -14.30 13.23
C LYS A 7 -4.89 -13.55 13.04
N THR A 8 -4.92 -12.25 13.23
CA THR A 8 -6.11 -11.40 13.02
C THR A 8 -6.57 -11.48 11.56
N THR A 9 -5.65 -11.38 10.60
CA THR A 9 -5.95 -11.52 9.17
C THR A 9 -6.54 -12.89 8.83
N MET A 10 -5.99 -13.98 9.37
CA MET A 10 -6.52 -15.33 9.13
C MET A 10 -7.93 -15.49 9.70
N ALA A 11 -8.17 -15.02 10.93
CA ALA A 11 -9.51 -15.05 11.53
C ALA A 11 -10.54 -14.27 10.69
N TYR A 12 -10.17 -13.11 10.18
CA TYR A 12 -11.01 -12.34 9.27
C TYR A 12 -11.31 -13.13 7.98
N LEU A 13 -10.30 -13.74 7.36
CA LEU A 13 -10.47 -14.53 6.14
C LEU A 13 -11.35 -15.77 6.36
N GLU A 14 -11.26 -16.42 7.52
CA GLU A 14 -12.09 -17.56 7.87
C GLU A 14 -13.56 -17.15 8.09
N SER A 15 -13.82 -15.96 8.60
CA SER A 15 -15.17 -15.42 8.79
C SER A 15 -15.87 -15.06 7.46
N MET A 16 -15.12 -14.83 6.37
CA MET A 16 -15.68 -14.47 5.07
C MET A 16 -16.28 -15.67 4.33
N PRO A 17 -17.48 -15.54 3.72
CA PRO A 17 -18.01 -16.54 2.83
C PRO A 17 -17.08 -16.81 1.62
N LYS A 18 -16.82 -18.08 1.31
CA LYS A 18 -15.92 -18.47 0.19
C LYS A 18 -16.28 -17.82 -1.15
N LYS A 19 -17.58 -17.53 -1.36
CA LYS A 19 -18.10 -16.90 -2.58
C LYS A 19 -17.66 -15.43 -2.70
N ASP A 20 -17.56 -14.74 -1.59
CA ASP A 20 -17.23 -13.32 -1.56
C ASP A 20 -15.71 -13.09 -1.72
N ARG A 21 -14.88 -13.98 -1.17
CA ARG A 21 -13.42 -13.98 -1.40
C ARG A 21 -13.06 -14.01 -2.90
N LYS A 22 -13.82 -14.75 -3.72
CA LYS A 22 -13.59 -14.83 -5.19
C LYS A 22 -14.10 -13.62 -5.96
N LYS A 23 -15.15 -12.94 -5.47
CA LYS A 23 -15.77 -11.80 -6.17
C LYS A 23 -14.94 -10.53 -6.09
N ILE A 24 -14.23 -10.33 -4.99
CA ILE A 24 -13.53 -9.09 -4.70
C ILE A 24 -12.17 -9.03 -5.42
N GLY A 25 -11.71 -10.15 -6.04
CA GLY A 25 -10.38 -10.18 -6.70
C GLY A 25 -9.22 -9.89 -5.73
N GLN A 26 -9.53 -9.78 -4.45
CA GLN A 26 -8.56 -9.54 -3.39
C GLN A 26 -7.82 -10.84 -3.10
N PHE A 27 -6.63 -10.94 -3.60
CA PHE A 27 -5.70 -11.98 -3.21
C PHE A 27 -4.94 -11.50 -1.97
N PHE A 28 -5.41 -11.90 -0.79
CA PHE A 28 -4.67 -11.61 0.43
C PHE A 28 -3.30 -12.29 0.38
N THR A 29 -2.29 -11.49 0.66
CA THR A 29 -0.92 -11.96 0.65
C THR A 29 -0.69 -12.90 1.83
N SER A 30 -0.11 -14.08 1.58
CA SER A 30 0.26 -15.00 2.66
C SER A 30 1.41 -14.40 3.51
N ALA A 31 1.52 -14.84 4.75
CA ALA A 31 2.59 -14.41 5.65
C ALA A 31 3.99 -14.62 5.04
N ASN A 32 4.21 -15.80 4.46
CA ASN A 32 5.50 -16.13 3.84
C ASN A 32 5.79 -15.25 2.63
N THR A 33 4.76 -14.97 1.80
CA THR A 33 4.88 -14.07 0.66
C THR A 33 5.18 -12.64 1.12
N ALA A 34 4.50 -12.15 2.15
CA ALA A 34 4.73 -10.82 2.69
C ALA A 34 6.16 -10.66 3.23
N GLN A 35 6.63 -11.64 4.00
CA GLN A 35 8.01 -11.65 4.51
C GLN A 35 9.04 -11.72 3.38
N TYR A 36 8.79 -12.55 2.36
CA TYR A 36 9.65 -12.65 1.19
C TYR A 36 9.69 -11.33 0.43
N MET A 37 8.55 -10.74 0.10
CA MET A 37 8.49 -9.43 -0.57
C MET A 37 9.21 -8.36 0.24
N ALA A 38 8.94 -8.26 1.53
CA ALA A 38 9.65 -7.34 2.41
C ALA A 38 11.17 -7.57 2.42
N SER A 39 11.64 -8.82 2.28
CA SER A 39 13.08 -9.16 2.28
C SER A 39 13.83 -8.68 1.04
N LEU A 40 13.13 -8.42 -0.05
CA LEU A 40 13.73 -7.96 -1.31
C LEU A 40 14.18 -6.50 -1.27
N PHE A 41 13.58 -5.69 -0.41
CA PHE A 41 13.91 -4.27 -0.32
C PHE A 41 15.28 -4.03 0.29
N LYS A 42 16.04 -3.13 -0.31
CA LYS A 42 17.23 -2.55 0.29
C LYS A 42 16.80 -1.41 1.21
N ILE A 43 17.08 -1.52 2.50
CA ILE A 43 16.72 -0.49 3.46
C ILE A 43 17.60 0.74 3.22
N PRO A 44 17.00 1.93 2.98
CA PRO A 44 17.76 3.16 2.78
C PRO A 44 18.60 3.51 4.01
N ASN A 45 19.78 4.07 3.81
CA ASN A 45 20.62 4.57 4.90
C ASN A 45 20.15 5.96 5.34
N LYS A 46 18.99 6.02 5.99
CA LYS A 46 18.32 7.23 6.48
C LYS A 46 17.75 6.98 7.86
N GLU A 47 17.65 8.02 8.68
CA GLU A 47 16.97 7.96 9.98
C GLU A 47 15.44 8.05 9.86
N HIS A 48 14.93 8.66 8.78
CA HIS A 48 13.50 8.77 8.50
C HIS A 48 13.19 8.13 7.15
N ILE A 49 12.33 7.09 7.15
CA ILE A 49 11.93 6.33 5.95
C ILE A 49 10.42 6.46 5.76
N THR A 50 10.02 6.89 4.58
CA THR A 50 8.61 6.96 4.18
C THR A 50 8.21 5.75 3.35
N ILE A 51 7.14 5.07 3.77
CA ILE A 51 6.61 3.85 3.13
C ILE A 51 5.19 4.12 2.64
N LEU A 52 4.88 3.70 1.42
CA LEU A 52 3.54 3.70 0.85
C LEU A 52 3.07 2.26 0.61
N ASP A 53 1.85 1.95 1.05
CA ASP A 53 1.12 0.72 0.70
C ASP A 53 -0.24 1.10 0.08
N PRO A 54 -0.30 1.26 -1.26
CA PRO A 54 -1.53 1.54 -1.96
C PRO A 54 -2.36 0.25 -2.11
N GLY A 55 -3.60 0.25 -1.61
CA GLY A 55 -4.43 -0.96 -1.56
C GLY A 55 -3.96 -1.94 -0.49
N THR A 56 -3.88 -1.44 0.73
CA THR A 56 -3.22 -2.08 1.89
C THR A 56 -3.87 -3.41 2.30
N GLY A 57 -5.17 -3.61 2.00
CA GLY A 57 -5.89 -4.79 2.44
C GLY A 57 -5.89 -4.90 3.97
N THR A 58 -5.48 -6.05 4.50
CA THR A 58 -5.37 -6.26 5.96
C THR A 58 -4.09 -5.71 6.60
N GLY A 59 -3.20 -5.09 5.81
CA GLY A 59 -1.95 -4.51 6.29
C GLY A 59 -0.79 -5.50 6.48
N ILE A 60 -0.90 -6.72 5.96
CA ILE A 60 0.13 -7.76 6.18
C ILE A 60 1.46 -7.44 5.48
N LEU A 61 1.41 -6.82 4.28
CA LEU A 61 2.61 -6.35 3.56
C LEU A 61 3.29 -5.23 4.31
N SER A 62 2.53 -4.21 4.68
CA SER A 62 3.00 -3.10 5.52
C SER A 62 3.65 -3.60 6.80
N ALA A 63 3.00 -4.55 7.51
CA ALA A 63 3.51 -5.12 8.75
C ALA A 63 4.86 -5.84 8.55
N ALA A 64 4.98 -6.65 7.51
CA ALA A 64 6.21 -7.37 7.21
C ALA A 64 7.38 -6.41 6.92
N LEU A 65 7.12 -5.35 6.14
CA LEU A 65 8.13 -4.37 5.78
C LEU A 65 8.52 -3.48 6.96
N VAL A 66 7.54 -2.94 7.69
CA VAL A 66 7.78 -2.12 8.89
C VAL A 66 8.57 -2.89 9.94
N GLU A 67 8.19 -4.14 10.24
CA GLU A 67 8.92 -4.98 11.19
C GLU A 67 10.37 -5.19 10.75
N ARG A 68 10.62 -5.41 9.45
CA ARG A 68 11.97 -5.58 8.92
C ARG A 68 12.80 -4.31 9.02
N VAL A 69 12.24 -3.15 8.62
CA VAL A 69 12.93 -1.85 8.65
C VAL A 69 13.30 -1.47 10.08
N LEU A 70 12.34 -1.55 11.02
CA LEU A 70 12.54 -1.17 12.41
C LEU A 70 13.41 -2.14 13.22
N LYS A 71 13.55 -3.39 12.76
CA LYS A 71 14.52 -4.36 13.32
C LYS A 71 15.92 -4.18 12.74
N TYR A 72 16.06 -3.61 11.56
CA TYR A 72 17.36 -3.40 10.92
C TYR A 72 18.21 -2.35 11.65
N ASN A 73 17.59 -1.26 12.11
CA ASN A 73 18.27 -0.21 12.87
C ASN A 73 17.29 0.44 13.85
N GLU A 74 17.67 0.51 15.12
CA GLU A 74 16.85 1.09 16.20
C GLU A 74 16.65 2.60 16.12
N ASN A 75 17.50 3.31 15.37
CA ASN A 75 17.39 4.76 15.17
C ASN A 75 16.46 5.16 14.01
N ILE A 76 15.92 4.18 13.26
CA ILE A 76 15.02 4.48 12.15
C ILE A 76 13.62 4.83 12.69
N PHE A 77 13.09 5.94 12.19
CA PHE A 77 11.69 6.31 12.26
C PHE A 77 10.99 6.02 10.92
N VAL A 78 9.82 5.40 10.94
CA VAL A 78 9.03 5.07 9.76
C VAL A 78 7.74 5.89 9.75
N GLU A 79 7.47 6.58 8.63
CA GLU A 79 6.15 7.10 8.29
C GLU A 79 5.49 6.15 7.27
N LEU A 80 4.43 5.45 7.68
CA LEU A 80 3.68 4.53 6.85
C LEU A 80 2.39 5.19 6.36
N THR A 81 2.19 5.29 5.05
CA THR A 81 0.93 5.72 4.44
C THR A 81 0.22 4.51 3.82
N CYS A 82 -1.01 4.26 4.25
CA CYS A 82 -1.87 3.18 3.79
C CYS A 82 -3.09 3.73 3.06
N TYR A 83 -3.47 3.14 1.91
CA TYR A 83 -4.73 3.43 1.22
C TYR A 83 -5.59 2.18 1.17
N GLU A 84 -6.85 2.29 1.59
CA GLU A 84 -7.84 1.22 1.51
C GLU A 84 -9.25 1.80 1.38
N VAL A 85 -10.07 1.24 0.48
CA VAL A 85 -11.44 1.70 0.22
C VAL A 85 -12.51 0.68 0.62
N ASP A 86 -12.14 -0.59 0.81
CA ASP A 86 -13.10 -1.64 1.13
C ASP A 86 -13.52 -1.54 2.60
N GLU A 87 -14.75 -1.05 2.83
CA GLU A 87 -15.34 -0.89 4.16
C GLU A 87 -15.36 -2.20 4.97
N ASN A 88 -15.38 -3.37 4.32
CA ASN A 88 -15.35 -4.66 5.00
C ASN A 88 -13.96 -5.01 5.53
N VAL A 89 -12.91 -4.48 4.90
CA VAL A 89 -11.51 -4.71 5.29
C VAL A 89 -11.05 -3.68 6.32
N LEU A 90 -11.59 -2.47 6.28
CA LEU A 90 -11.16 -1.37 7.16
C LEU A 90 -11.12 -1.73 8.65
N PRO A 91 -12.12 -2.42 9.25
CA PRO A 91 -12.05 -2.75 10.68
C PRO A 91 -10.84 -3.61 11.06
N VAL A 92 -10.54 -4.66 10.28
CA VAL A 92 -9.38 -5.51 10.54
C VAL A 92 -8.07 -4.78 10.24
N LEU A 93 -8.04 -3.94 9.21
CA LEU A 93 -6.88 -3.09 8.92
C LEU A 93 -6.60 -2.14 10.09
N GLN A 94 -7.60 -1.43 10.58
CA GLN A 94 -7.46 -0.49 11.71
C GLN A 94 -6.96 -1.19 12.97
N GLU A 95 -7.48 -2.38 13.30
CA GLU A 95 -6.99 -3.20 14.41
C GLU A 95 -5.51 -3.55 14.24
N ASN A 96 -5.11 -3.99 13.04
CA ASN A 96 -3.73 -4.35 12.72
C ASN A 96 -2.79 -3.14 12.78
N LEU A 97 -3.20 -1.99 12.22
CA LEU A 97 -2.41 -0.74 12.27
C LEU A 97 -2.26 -0.23 13.71
N HIS A 98 -3.33 -0.29 14.51
CA HIS A 98 -3.26 0.05 15.93
C HIS A 98 -2.28 -0.86 16.68
N HIS A 99 -2.30 -2.17 16.41
CA HIS A 99 -1.35 -3.09 17.00
C HIS A 99 0.10 -2.78 16.57
N MET A 100 0.33 -2.45 15.29
CA MET A 100 1.66 -2.04 14.83
C MET A 100 2.16 -0.79 15.58
N LYS A 101 1.30 0.24 15.67
CA LYS A 101 1.61 1.47 16.39
C LYS A 101 1.90 1.19 17.86
N SER A 102 1.13 0.34 18.55
CA SER A 102 1.36 0.01 19.96
C SER A 102 2.71 -0.69 20.23
N VAL A 103 3.27 -1.39 19.24
CA VAL A 103 4.57 -2.07 19.38
C VAL A 103 5.75 -1.14 19.10
N TYR A 104 5.58 -0.13 18.22
CA TYR A 104 6.65 0.75 17.75
C TYR A 104 6.35 2.23 17.98
N ASP A 105 5.62 2.56 19.03
CA ASP A 105 4.97 3.84 19.34
C ASP A 105 5.78 5.09 18.95
N ASP A 106 7.02 5.19 19.43
CA ASP A 106 7.92 6.32 19.21
C ASP A 106 8.68 6.29 17.86
N ARG A 107 8.62 5.17 17.13
CA ARG A 107 9.37 4.96 15.89
C ARG A 107 8.52 4.70 14.66
N LEU A 108 7.21 4.73 14.78
CA LEU A 108 6.28 4.49 13.70
C LEU A 108 5.16 5.51 13.72
N ASP A 109 4.99 6.24 12.64
CA ASP A 109 3.76 6.99 12.40
C ASP A 109 2.94 6.36 11.27
N ILE A 110 1.60 6.38 11.39
CA ILE A 110 0.70 5.69 10.45
C ILE A 110 -0.38 6.65 10.00
N ILE A 111 -0.48 6.81 8.68
CA ILE A 111 -1.50 7.61 8.00
C ILE A 111 -2.40 6.65 7.22
N LEU A 112 -3.63 6.42 7.69
CA LEU A 112 -4.64 5.66 6.96
C LEU A 112 -5.52 6.60 6.14
N LYS A 113 -5.54 6.39 4.83
CA LYS A 113 -6.35 7.08 3.84
C LYS A 113 -7.47 6.15 3.37
N GLN A 114 -8.72 6.46 3.77
CA GLN A 114 -9.92 5.70 3.37
C GLN A 114 -10.48 6.28 2.06
N GLU A 115 -9.64 6.29 1.03
CA GLU A 115 -9.93 6.88 -0.28
C GLU A 115 -9.26 6.09 -1.40
N ASP A 116 -9.77 6.23 -2.62
CA ASP A 116 -9.16 5.61 -3.80
C ASP A 116 -7.78 6.20 -4.06
N TYR A 117 -6.77 5.34 -4.02
CA TYR A 117 -5.38 5.74 -4.19
C TYR A 117 -5.12 6.44 -5.52
N ILE A 118 -5.63 5.90 -6.63
CA ILE A 118 -5.40 6.49 -7.96
C ILE A 118 -6.07 7.85 -8.06
N LEU A 119 -7.32 7.95 -7.62
CA LEU A 119 -8.09 9.18 -7.72
C LEU A 119 -7.52 10.27 -6.80
N SER A 120 -7.05 9.91 -5.62
CA SER A 120 -6.44 10.86 -4.68
C SER A 120 -5.12 11.46 -5.16
N GLN A 121 -4.42 10.75 -6.06
CA GLN A 121 -3.14 11.20 -6.64
C GLN A 121 -3.32 11.79 -8.07
N ALA A 122 -4.53 11.77 -8.62
CA ALA A 122 -4.78 12.11 -10.02
C ALA A 122 -4.40 13.55 -10.37
N ASP A 123 -4.65 14.49 -9.48
CA ASP A 123 -4.32 15.90 -9.70
C ASP A 123 -2.80 16.10 -9.77
N ASP A 124 -2.05 15.49 -8.85
CA ASP A 124 -0.58 15.55 -8.85
C ASP A 124 0.02 14.84 -10.07
N PHE A 125 -0.57 13.70 -10.47
CA PHE A 125 -0.13 12.94 -11.66
C PHE A 125 -0.38 13.68 -12.97
N ASN A 126 -1.46 14.46 -13.07
CA ASN A 126 -1.83 15.18 -14.28
C ASN A 126 -1.31 16.62 -14.31
N HIS A 127 -0.70 17.04 -13.22
CA HIS A 127 -0.20 18.39 -13.05
C HIS A 127 0.73 18.84 -14.19
N ASP A 128 0.67 20.11 -14.55
CA ASP A 128 1.58 20.70 -15.53
C ASP A 128 2.91 21.07 -14.84
N ILE A 129 4.02 20.79 -15.53
CA ILE A 129 5.38 21.11 -15.04
C ILE A 129 5.61 22.60 -14.76
N PHE A 130 4.68 23.47 -15.16
CA PHE A 130 4.73 24.91 -14.93
C PHE A 130 4.06 25.36 -13.63
N GLU A 131 3.41 24.48 -12.89
CA GLU A 131 2.83 24.81 -11.59
C GLU A 131 3.83 24.44 -10.47
N ASP A 132 4.02 25.33 -9.54
CA ASP A 132 4.98 25.19 -8.43
C ASP A 132 4.40 24.32 -7.30
N ARG A 133 4.11 23.05 -7.64
CA ARG A 133 3.56 22.05 -6.70
C ARG A 133 4.36 20.77 -6.78
N GLU A 134 4.91 20.37 -5.65
CA GLU A 134 5.66 19.13 -5.53
C GLU A 134 4.74 17.97 -5.07
N ALA A 135 4.59 16.95 -5.91
CA ALA A 135 3.85 15.74 -5.56
C ALA A 135 4.53 14.99 -4.40
N LYS A 136 3.74 14.47 -3.46
CA LYS A 136 4.28 13.66 -2.36
C LYS A 136 4.97 12.41 -2.92
N LYS A 137 6.18 12.13 -2.41
CA LYS A 137 7.03 11.00 -2.81
C LYS A 137 7.43 10.16 -1.61
N TRP A 138 7.60 8.86 -1.83
CA TRP A 138 7.98 7.89 -0.80
C TRP A 138 9.31 7.22 -1.11
N ASP A 139 10.02 6.80 -0.07
CA ASP A 139 11.28 6.05 -0.21
C ASP A 139 11.04 4.61 -0.65
N ILE A 140 9.96 3.99 -0.15
CA ILE A 140 9.60 2.62 -0.47
C ILE A 140 8.11 2.54 -0.79
N VAL A 141 7.76 1.83 -1.86
CA VAL A 141 6.38 1.43 -2.14
C VAL A 141 6.28 -0.09 -2.11
N ILE A 142 5.40 -0.63 -1.27
CA ILE A 142 5.10 -2.06 -1.25
C ILE A 142 3.61 -2.26 -1.55
N SER A 143 3.28 -3.14 -2.48
CA SER A 143 1.87 -3.33 -2.86
C SER A 143 1.62 -4.71 -3.45
N ASN A 144 0.41 -5.21 -3.22
CA ASN A 144 -0.21 -6.28 -4.00
C ASN A 144 -1.51 -5.74 -4.61
N PRO A 145 -1.44 -5.04 -5.76
CA PRO A 145 -2.58 -4.31 -6.32
C PRO A 145 -3.70 -5.25 -6.80
N PRO A 146 -4.93 -4.74 -6.95
CA PRO A 146 -6.06 -5.53 -7.45
C PRO A 146 -5.86 -5.96 -8.90
N TYR A 147 -6.00 -7.26 -9.19
CA TYR A 147 -5.88 -7.86 -10.53
C TYR A 147 -7.23 -7.80 -11.25
N MET A 148 -7.64 -6.62 -11.70
CA MET A 148 -8.97 -6.42 -12.30
C MET A 148 -8.89 -5.65 -13.61
N LYS A 149 -9.49 -6.19 -14.67
CA LYS A 149 -9.75 -5.44 -15.91
C LYS A 149 -10.87 -4.45 -15.66
N ILE A 150 -10.71 -3.25 -16.18
CA ILE A 150 -11.69 -2.17 -16.07
C ILE A 150 -11.98 -1.59 -17.45
N GLU A 151 -13.08 -0.85 -17.55
CA GLU A 151 -13.45 -0.17 -18.80
C GLU A 151 -12.65 1.14 -18.96
N LYS A 152 -12.53 1.63 -20.20
CA LYS A 152 -11.92 2.94 -20.49
C LYS A 152 -12.64 4.10 -19.80
N LYS A 153 -13.94 3.95 -19.53
CA LYS A 153 -14.76 4.94 -18.81
C LYS A 153 -14.63 4.87 -17.28
N HIS A 154 -13.92 3.89 -16.75
CA HIS A 154 -13.69 3.78 -15.32
C HIS A 154 -12.94 5.04 -14.82
N PRO A 155 -13.31 5.62 -13.65
CA PRO A 155 -12.69 6.84 -13.14
C PRO A 155 -11.16 6.78 -13.12
N ALA A 156 -10.58 5.68 -12.62
CA ALA A 156 -9.13 5.48 -12.59
C ALA A 156 -8.50 5.47 -14.00
N SER A 157 -9.19 4.88 -15.01
CA SER A 157 -8.70 4.90 -16.41
C SER A 157 -8.71 6.30 -17.00
N MET A 158 -9.72 7.08 -16.66
CA MET A 158 -9.85 8.47 -17.10
C MET A 158 -8.80 9.36 -16.44
N ALA A 159 -8.62 9.21 -15.12
CA ALA A 159 -7.64 9.94 -14.34
C ALA A 159 -6.20 9.70 -14.83
N MET A 160 -5.91 8.49 -15.30
CA MET A 160 -4.58 8.11 -15.80
C MET A 160 -4.54 7.92 -17.32
N SER A 161 -5.35 8.65 -18.08
CA SER A 161 -5.46 8.52 -19.54
C SER A 161 -4.13 8.64 -20.28
N LYS A 162 -3.17 9.37 -19.75
CA LYS A 162 -1.82 9.55 -20.31
C LYS A 162 -1.03 8.22 -20.43
N VAL A 163 -1.34 7.22 -19.57
CA VAL A 163 -0.64 5.91 -19.54
C VAL A 163 -1.54 4.74 -19.94
N VAL A 164 -2.81 4.99 -20.26
CA VAL A 164 -3.75 3.96 -20.69
C VAL A 164 -3.59 3.68 -22.19
N HIS A 165 -3.06 2.51 -22.52
CA HIS A 165 -2.98 1.99 -23.87
C HIS A 165 -3.75 0.66 -23.99
N GLY A 166 -4.72 0.58 -24.91
CA GLY A 166 -5.51 -0.64 -25.11
C GLY A 166 -6.60 -0.87 -24.06
N SER A 167 -6.65 -2.05 -23.46
CA SER A 167 -7.60 -2.42 -22.40
C SER A 167 -6.99 -2.10 -21.02
N PRO A 168 -7.58 -1.17 -20.25
CA PRO A 168 -7.04 -0.80 -18.96
C PRO A 168 -7.20 -1.91 -17.92
N ASN A 169 -6.24 -1.96 -16.99
CA ASN A 169 -6.20 -2.91 -15.89
C ASN A 169 -5.75 -2.16 -14.63
N LEU A 170 -6.47 -2.31 -13.53
CA LEU A 170 -6.14 -1.65 -12.27
C LEU A 170 -4.71 -1.94 -11.80
N TYR A 171 -4.24 -3.18 -11.95
CA TYR A 171 -2.87 -3.54 -11.63
C TYR A 171 -1.85 -2.58 -12.27
N PHE A 172 -1.94 -2.35 -13.58
CA PHE A 172 -1.02 -1.45 -14.27
C PHE A 172 -1.16 0.01 -13.84
N LEU A 173 -2.40 0.45 -13.56
CA LEU A 173 -2.61 1.83 -13.10
C LEU A 173 -2.02 2.04 -11.70
N PHE A 174 -2.19 1.08 -10.78
CA PHE A 174 -1.56 1.12 -9.47
C PHE A 174 -0.03 1.15 -9.59
N MET A 175 0.56 0.28 -10.40
CA MET A 175 2.01 0.24 -10.62
C MET A 175 2.54 1.54 -11.22
N SER A 176 1.83 2.11 -12.21
CA SER A 176 2.23 3.38 -12.84
C SER A 176 2.15 4.55 -11.86
N MET A 177 1.08 4.61 -11.05
CA MET A 177 0.95 5.64 -10.02
C MET A 177 1.98 5.47 -8.90
N ALA A 178 2.27 4.22 -8.50
CA ALA A 178 3.30 3.91 -7.52
C ALA A 178 4.69 4.36 -7.98
N LEU A 179 5.05 4.11 -9.23
CA LEU A 179 6.29 4.63 -9.83
C LEU A 179 6.33 6.15 -9.84
N PHE A 180 5.22 6.81 -10.18
CA PHE A 180 5.13 8.27 -10.11
C PHE A 180 5.35 8.79 -8.69
N ASN A 181 4.82 8.12 -7.67
CA ASN A 181 4.97 8.50 -6.26
C ASN A 181 6.31 8.07 -5.63
N LEU A 182 7.14 7.33 -6.34
CA LEU A 182 8.44 6.90 -5.85
C LEU A 182 9.48 8.03 -5.93
N ARG A 183 10.33 8.17 -4.94
CA ARG A 183 11.50 9.06 -4.99
C ARG A 183 12.52 8.56 -6.01
N PRO A 184 13.42 9.41 -6.54
CA PRO A 184 14.41 8.98 -7.54
C PRO A 184 15.24 7.76 -7.13
N ASP A 185 15.62 7.62 -5.86
CA ASP A 185 16.40 6.50 -5.34
C ASP A 185 15.53 5.53 -4.52
N GLY A 186 14.22 5.59 -4.69
CA GLY A 186 13.27 4.73 -4.00
C GLY A 186 13.14 3.35 -4.61
N GLU A 187 12.59 2.39 -3.86
CA GLU A 187 12.34 1.02 -4.29
C GLU A 187 10.85 0.65 -4.25
N MET A 188 10.43 -0.19 -5.21
CA MET A 188 9.07 -0.72 -5.27
C MET A 188 9.09 -2.24 -5.47
#